data_e01c0a4375a2f9f517762648e2a96565
#
_entry.id   e01c0a4375a2f9f517762648e2a96565
#
_cell.length_a   1.000
_cell.length_b   1.000
_cell.length_c   1.000
_cell.angle_alpha   90.00
_cell.angle_beta   90.00
_cell.angle_gamma   90.00
#
_symmetry.space_group_name_H-M   'P 1'
#
loop_
_entity.id
_entity.type
_entity.pdbx_description
1 polymer ?
#
loop_
_entity_poly.entity_id
_entity_poly.type
_entity_poly.pdbx_seq_one_letter_code
_entity_poly.pdbx_strand_id
1 'polypeptide(L)'
;MPRTDENGRQLKTLLDYLLDGDIEARDIYDALGTSSSTYYRRVKDHDYPNAEELRLVASRFGLSYPDLQVRFGLMSREEVQQYVESSTFTLATINTVTATRNPAKFSELKPRLDAPPL
;
A
#
# COMPACT_ATOMS: atom_id res chain seq x y z
N MET A 1 12.55 14.50 14.97
CA MET A 1 12.38 13.06 15.19
C MET A 1 11.63 12.44 14.03
N PRO A 2 12.11 11.33 13.46
CA PRO A 2 11.40 10.73 12.32
C PRO A 2 10.05 10.17 12.74
N ARG A 3 9.20 9.92 11.74
CA ARG A 3 7.89 9.31 11.98
C ARG A 3 8.05 7.88 12.48
N THR A 4 7.11 7.48 13.30
CA THR A 4 7.03 6.10 13.78
C THR A 4 5.62 5.58 13.54
N ASP A 5 5.47 4.26 13.59
CA ASP A 5 4.15 3.66 13.54
C ASP A 5 3.46 3.80 14.91
N GLU A 6 2.26 3.27 15.04
CA GLU A 6 1.49 3.43 16.28
C GLU A 6 2.14 2.74 17.48
N ASN A 7 3.11 1.87 17.24
CA ASN A 7 3.86 1.19 18.30
C ASN A 7 5.24 1.81 18.52
N GLY A 8 5.50 2.97 17.94
CA GLY A 8 6.75 3.67 18.11
C GLY A 8 7.91 3.13 17.29
N ARG A 9 7.64 2.27 16.29
CA ARG A 9 8.69 1.69 15.45
C ARG A 9 9.02 2.61 14.29
N GLN A 10 10.29 2.84 14.04
CA GLN A 10 10.72 3.52 12.83
C GLN A 10 10.64 2.56 11.65
N LEU A 11 10.81 3.08 10.44
CA LEU A 11 10.60 2.29 9.22
C LEU A 11 11.41 1.00 9.20
N LYS A 12 12.71 1.07 9.50
CA LYS A 12 13.55 -0.12 9.46
C LYS A 12 13.05 -1.20 10.44
N THR A 13 12.69 -0.78 11.65
CA THR A 13 12.20 -1.70 12.67
C THR A 13 10.87 -2.33 12.24
N LEU A 14 10.00 -1.53 11.64
CA LEU A 14 8.73 -2.04 11.14
C LEU A 14 8.95 -3.06 10.01
N LEU A 15 9.89 -2.79 9.10
CA LEU A 15 10.20 -3.71 8.02
C LEU A 15 10.75 -5.04 8.57
N ASP A 16 11.62 -4.98 9.57
CA ASP A 16 12.11 -6.20 10.21
C ASP A 16 10.95 -7.03 10.76
N TYR A 17 9.98 -6.36 11.37
CA TYR A 17 8.80 -7.03 11.91
C TYR A 17 7.91 -7.62 10.81
N LEU A 18 7.61 -6.84 9.78
CA LEU A 18 6.68 -7.28 8.72
C LEU A 18 7.27 -8.38 7.85
N LEU A 19 8.57 -8.35 7.63
CA LEU A 19 9.24 -9.30 6.76
C LEU A 19 9.86 -10.47 7.52
N ASP A 20 9.69 -10.48 8.84
CA ASP A 20 10.14 -11.55 9.71
C ASP A 20 11.63 -11.85 9.52
N GLY A 21 12.45 -10.81 9.48
CA GLY A 21 13.88 -10.96 9.28
C GLY A 21 14.63 -9.66 9.47
N ASP A 22 15.93 -9.76 9.40
CA ASP A 22 16.80 -8.60 9.58
C ASP A 22 17.03 -7.93 8.23
N ILE A 23 16.34 -6.82 8.01
CA ILE A 23 16.52 -6.02 6.81
C ILE A 23 17.70 -5.09 7.05
N GLU A 24 18.65 -5.10 6.14
CA GLU A 24 19.80 -4.21 6.24
C GLU A 24 19.43 -2.82 5.77
N ALA A 25 20.10 -1.82 6.34
CA ALA A 25 19.91 -0.44 5.90
C ALA A 25 20.14 -0.30 4.40
N ARG A 26 21.10 -1.06 3.86
CA ARG A 26 21.40 -1.05 2.43
C ARG A 26 20.18 -1.42 1.59
N ASP A 27 19.39 -2.39 2.02
CA ASP A 27 18.21 -2.79 1.27
C ASP A 27 17.23 -1.64 1.17
N ILE A 28 17.16 -0.83 2.23
CA ILE A 28 16.24 0.31 2.25
C ILE A 28 16.76 1.42 1.35
N TYR A 29 18.04 1.82 1.50
CA TYR A 29 18.50 2.95 0.69
C TYR A 29 18.68 2.57 -0.78
N ASP A 30 18.88 1.30 -1.09
CA ASP A 30 18.82 0.84 -2.47
C ASP A 30 17.40 0.98 -3.03
N ALA A 31 16.39 0.65 -2.23
CA ALA A 31 14.99 0.81 -2.63
C ALA A 31 14.66 2.29 -2.86
N LEU A 32 15.23 3.17 -2.05
CA LEU A 32 15.00 4.61 -2.17
C LEU A 32 15.81 5.25 -3.30
N GLY A 33 16.79 4.52 -3.86
CA GLY A 33 17.63 5.06 -4.91
C GLY A 33 18.61 6.11 -4.41
N THR A 34 19.04 6.04 -3.16
CA THR A 34 19.93 7.04 -2.55
C THR A 34 21.23 6.40 -2.12
N SER A 35 22.21 7.25 -1.82
CA SER A 35 23.48 6.81 -1.22
C SER A 35 23.28 6.56 0.27
N SER A 36 24.25 5.86 0.88
CA SER A 36 24.21 5.61 2.32
C SER A 36 24.23 6.90 3.12
N SER A 37 25.04 7.87 2.71
CA SER A 37 25.12 9.15 3.44
C SER A 37 23.80 9.92 3.38
N THR A 38 23.15 9.93 2.22
CA THR A 38 21.83 10.56 2.08
C THR A 38 20.80 9.85 2.95
N TYR A 39 20.83 8.52 2.95
CA TYR A 39 19.93 7.74 3.78
C TYR A 39 20.08 8.06 5.26
N TYR A 40 21.32 8.03 5.77
CA TYR A 40 21.55 8.27 7.20
C TYR A 40 21.21 9.70 7.61
N ARG A 41 21.27 10.66 6.68
CA ARG A 41 20.79 12.01 6.94
C ARG A 41 19.27 12.07 6.99
N ARG A 42 18.61 11.36 6.03
CA ARG A 42 17.14 11.37 5.95
C ARG A 42 16.49 10.71 7.16
N VAL A 43 17.05 9.63 7.68
CA VAL A 43 16.39 8.92 8.81
C VAL A 43 16.31 9.75 10.07
N LYS A 44 16.97 10.90 10.12
CA LYS A 44 16.91 11.80 11.27
C LYS A 44 15.88 12.90 11.08
N ASP A 45 15.36 13.09 9.87
CA ASP A 45 14.42 14.15 9.57
C ASP A 45 13.03 13.81 10.09
N HIS A 46 12.32 14.84 10.55
CA HIS A 46 10.98 14.64 11.14
C HIS A 46 9.95 14.21 10.12
N ASP A 47 10.18 14.43 8.82
CA ASP A 47 9.27 14.03 7.76
C ASP A 47 9.68 12.70 7.10
N TYR A 48 10.62 12.00 7.67
CA TYR A 48 11.02 10.68 7.20
C TYR A 48 10.21 9.60 7.93
N PRO A 49 9.65 8.62 7.23
CA PRO A 49 9.54 8.56 5.78
C PRO A 49 8.36 9.39 5.25
N ASN A 50 8.51 9.97 4.07
CA ASN A 50 7.41 10.65 3.41
C ASN A 50 6.66 9.66 2.51
N ALA A 51 5.59 10.15 1.85
CA ALA A 51 4.73 9.26 1.04
C ALA A 51 5.50 8.60 -0.09
N GLU A 52 6.37 9.34 -0.77
CA GLU A 52 7.13 8.78 -1.88
C GLU A 52 8.12 7.71 -1.40
N GLU A 53 8.76 7.96 -0.27
CA GLU A 53 9.67 6.96 0.32
C GLU A 53 8.93 5.70 0.69
N LEU A 54 7.74 5.82 1.25
CA LEU A 54 6.91 4.65 1.57
C LEU A 54 6.48 3.91 0.32
N ARG A 55 6.19 4.65 -0.77
CA ARG A 55 5.81 4.03 -2.03
C ARG A 55 6.94 3.17 -2.59
N LEU A 56 8.15 3.72 -2.58
CA LEU A 56 9.33 3.01 -3.08
C LEU A 56 9.61 1.75 -2.24
N VAL A 57 9.53 1.88 -0.93
CA VAL A 57 9.74 0.75 -0.03
C VAL A 57 8.66 -0.32 -0.23
N ALA A 58 7.40 0.09 -0.34
CA ALA A 58 6.31 -0.85 -0.56
C ALA A 58 6.53 -1.65 -1.85
N SER A 59 6.92 -0.96 -2.91
CA SER A 59 7.17 -1.60 -4.20
C SER A 59 8.34 -2.59 -4.12
N ARG A 60 9.42 -2.18 -3.45
CA ARG A 60 10.63 -3.00 -3.36
C ARG A 60 10.43 -4.28 -2.56
N PHE A 61 9.66 -4.18 -1.47
CA PHE A 61 9.49 -5.31 -0.56
C PHE A 61 8.15 -6.02 -0.68
N GLY A 62 7.31 -5.63 -1.65
CA GLY A 62 6.03 -6.27 -1.86
C GLY A 62 5.02 -6.01 -0.76
N LEU A 63 5.05 -4.80 -0.19
CA LEU A 63 4.16 -4.43 0.90
C LEU A 63 3.04 -3.51 0.40
N SER A 64 1.99 -3.39 1.20
CA SER A 64 0.86 -2.52 0.87
C SER A 64 1.23 -1.06 1.13
N TYR A 65 1.25 -0.25 0.08
CA TYR A 65 1.54 1.17 0.21
C TYR A 65 0.49 1.88 1.08
N PRO A 66 -0.84 1.68 0.87
CA PRO A 66 -1.83 2.31 1.76
C PRO A 66 -1.65 1.89 3.22
N ASP A 67 -1.31 0.64 3.47
CA ASP A 67 -1.08 0.17 4.84
C ASP A 67 0.07 0.92 5.49
N LEU A 68 1.19 1.12 4.77
CA LEU A 68 2.31 1.87 5.30
C LEU A 68 1.94 3.32 5.57
N GLN A 69 1.14 3.93 4.71
CA GLN A 69 0.69 5.31 4.92
C GLN A 69 -0.14 5.43 6.18
N VAL A 70 -1.04 4.47 6.43
CA VAL A 70 -1.85 4.48 7.64
C VAL A 70 -0.97 4.28 8.87
N ARG A 71 -0.04 3.33 8.82
CA ARG A 71 0.82 3.05 9.97
C ARG A 71 1.65 4.24 10.38
N PHE A 72 2.12 5.04 9.43
CA PHE A 72 2.96 6.20 9.71
C PHE A 72 2.17 7.52 9.82
N GLY A 73 0.85 7.43 9.81
CA GLY A 73 0.00 8.59 10.06
C GLY A 73 -0.13 9.55 8.89
N LEU A 74 0.24 9.12 7.67
CA LEU A 74 0.07 9.94 6.47
C LEU A 74 -1.34 9.84 5.91
N MET A 75 -2.08 8.83 6.33
CA MET A 75 -3.46 8.64 5.93
C MET A 75 -4.20 8.01 7.11
N SER A 76 -5.43 8.43 7.38
CA SER A 76 -6.19 7.87 8.49
C SER A 76 -6.92 6.61 8.05
N ARG A 77 -7.27 5.76 9.03
CA ARG A 77 -8.08 4.58 8.74
C ARG A 77 -9.45 4.98 8.21
N GLU A 78 -9.99 6.09 8.70
CA GLU A 78 -11.28 6.60 8.23
C GLU A 78 -11.22 7.00 6.77
N GLU A 79 -10.12 7.63 6.34
CA GLU A 79 -9.96 8.01 4.94
C GLU A 79 -9.92 6.78 4.04
N VAL A 80 -9.19 5.75 4.46
CA VAL A 80 -9.12 4.50 3.71
C VAL A 80 -10.50 3.84 3.66
N GLN A 81 -11.19 3.81 4.78
CA GLN A 81 -12.52 3.21 4.89
C GLN A 81 -13.49 3.91 3.94
N GLN A 82 -13.49 5.24 3.95
CA GLN A 82 -14.36 6.02 3.09
C GLN A 82 -14.09 5.75 1.61
N TYR A 83 -12.82 5.64 1.24
CA TYR A 83 -12.45 5.33 -0.13
C TYR A 83 -12.95 3.94 -0.54
N VAL A 84 -12.73 2.94 0.31
CA VAL A 84 -13.15 1.57 0.03
C VAL A 84 -14.66 1.48 -0.10
N GLU A 85 -15.40 2.12 0.79
CA GLU A 85 -16.87 2.12 0.75
C GLU A 85 -17.37 2.80 -0.51
N SER A 86 -16.78 3.92 -0.88
CA SER A 86 -17.15 4.64 -2.10
C SER A 86 -16.87 3.79 -3.35
N SER A 87 -15.71 3.16 -3.40
CA SER A 87 -15.35 2.28 -4.52
C SER A 87 -16.28 1.08 -4.61
N THR A 88 -16.59 0.47 -3.48
CA THR A 88 -17.48 -0.68 -3.44
C THR A 88 -18.88 -0.30 -3.92
N PHE A 89 -19.38 0.84 -3.48
CA PHE A 89 -20.67 1.33 -3.94
C PHE A 89 -20.68 1.56 -5.45
N THR A 90 -19.65 2.19 -5.98
CA THR A 90 -19.53 2.45 -7.40
C THR A 90 -19.52 1.14 -8.20
N LEU A 91 -18.75 0.17 -7.75
CA LEU A 91 -18.68 -1.14 -8.42
C LEU A 91 -20.04 -1.86 -8.37
N ALA A 92 -20.71 -1.82 -7.24
CA ALA A 92 -22.02 -2.43 -7.10
C ALA A 92 -23.03 -1.77 -8.03
N THR A 93 -22.99 -0.45 -8.16
CA THR A 93 -23.88 0.29 -9.06
C THR A 93 -23.63 -0.12 -10.51
N ILE A 94 -22.37 -0.22 -10.92
CA ILE A 94 -22.00 -0.61 -12.26
C ILE A 94 -22.51 -2.02 -12.55
N ASN A 95 -22.27 -2.94 -11.64
CA ASN A 95 -22.71 -4.32 -11.80
C ASN A 95 -24.22 -4.43 -11.93
N THR A 96 -24.95 -3.63 -11.18
CA THR A 96 -26.42 -3.61 -11.28
C THR A 96 -26.87 -3.14 -12.65
N VAL A 97 -26.19 -2.14 -13.20
CA VAL A 97 -26.55 -1.57 -14.50
C VAL A 97 -26.18 -2.50 -15.64
N THR A 98 -24.96 -3.04 -15.60
CA THR A 98 -24.47 -3.86 -16.70
C THR A 98 -24.96 -5.30 -16.60
N ALA A 99 -25.23 -5.70 -15.51
CA ALA A 99 -25.39 -6.97 -15.23
C ALA A 99 -26.02 -7.93 -15.69
N THR A 100 -25.73 -8.12 -15.67
CA THR A 100 -25.65 -8.97 -15.27
C THR A 100 -24.88 -9.87 -15.73
N ARG A 101 -24.08 -10.19 -15.59
CA ARG A 101 -23.12 -10.99 -15.58
C ARG A 101 -22.35 -11.39 -14.86
N ASN A 102 -21.80 -11.78 -14.58
CA ASN A 102 -20.91 -12.43 -13.68
C ASN A 102 -20.24 -12.42 -13.23
N PRO A 103 -20.02 -12.44 -13.30
CA PRO A 103 -19.10 -12.72 -12.69
C PRO A 103 -18.66 -12.98 -12.18
N ALA A 104 -18.30 -12.87 -12.59
CA ALA A 104 -17.63 -13.34 -12.17
C ALA A 104 -17.18 -13.19 -12.15
N LYS A 105 -17.05 -13.16 -12.61
CA LYS A 105 -16.51 -13.35 -12.68
C LYS A 105 -16.21 -12.87 -12.87
N PHE A 106 -15.75 -12.49 -13.44
CA PHE A 106 -15.43 -12.55 -13.56
C PHE A 106 -15.46 -12.91 -13.84
N SER A 107 -15.51 -12.81 -14.31
CA SER A 107 -15.48 -13.54 -14.53
C SER A 107 -15.93 -13.78 -14.78
N GLU A 108 -16.01 -13.72 -15.39
CA GLU A 108 -16.39 -14.29 -15.62
C GLU A 108 -16.79 -13.95 -15.89
N LEU A 109 -16.60 -13.68 -16.66
CA LEU A 109 -16.91 -13.85 -16.88
C LEU A 109 -17.20 -13.84 -17.40
N LYS A 110 -17.14 -13.40 -17.84
CA LYS A 110 -17.32 -13.90 -18.28
C LYS A 110 -17.80 -14.08 -18.59
N PRO A 111 -18.04 -13.83 -19.33
CA PRO A 111 -18.32 -14.45 -19.59
C PRO A 111 -18.59 -14.71 -20.07
N ARG A 112 -18.60 -14.37 -20.56
CA ARG A 112 -18.80 -15.02 -20.85
C ARG A 112 -19.15 -15.09 -21.21
N LEU A 113 -19.18 -14.63 -21.65
CA LEU A 113 -19.35 -15.10 -21.85
C LEU A 113 -19.81 -15.43 -22.11
N ASP A 114 -20.08 -15.08 -22.49
CA ASP A 114 -20.50 -15.79 -22.63
C ASP A 114 -21.12 -15.82 -22.61
N ALA A 115 -21.57 -15.28 -23.05
CA ALA A 115 -22.06 -15.71 -22.88
C ALA A 115 -22.64 -15.73 -23.04
N PRO A 116 -23.07 -15.46 -23.45
CA PRO A 116 -23.57 -15.81 -23.43
C PRO A 116 -23.94 -15.79 -23.54
N PRO A 117 -24.26 -15.40 -23.88
CA PRO A 117 -24.53 -15.65 -23.75
C PRO A 117 -24.72 -15.64 -23.68
N LEU A 118 -24.56 -15.19 -24.01
CA LEU A 118 -24.52 -15.52 -23.74
C LEU A 118 -24.46 -15.82 -23.65
#